data_34ca7c7395786a56f5e7bd73634b234b
#
_entry.id   34ca7c7395786a56f5e7bd73634b234b
#
_cell.length_a   1.000
_cell.length_b   1.000
_cell.length_c   1.000
_cell.angle_alpha   90.00
_cell.angle_beta   90.00
_cell.angle_gamma   90.00
#
_symmetry.space_group_name_H-M   'P 1'
#
loop_
_entity.id
_entity.type
_entity.pdbx_description
1 polymer ?
#
loop_
_entity_poly.entity_id
_entity_poly.type
_entity_poly.pdbx_seq_one_letter_code
_entity_poly.pdbx_strand_id
1 'polypeptide(L)'
;PETGKPAFVYYDQAWPLNPESLATGEQLLTSPDRDAIVALHEAQSWRLMSWREAPRQLSWRRFFEITGLIGVRVEEQAVFDDTHRLILELVHAGIVDGLRIDHIDGLADPLGYLQRLRQAAGPECYITVEKILAKGEQLPADWPVSGTTGYEFIASLAEVLVDDNNLDQLQQVHDEALGGAVDRHQALREAKGLMADRNFEGEFTTLLRLAIELAQRNSMEVESEALRHALRELLLAFPVYRTYGTAEGMSAEDITLLNRVVDRVNARENRPDPRALEVIIAILTDRKSV
;
A
#
# COMPACT_ATOMS: atom_id res chain seq x y z
N PRO A 1 0.81 -5.48 34.26
CA PRO A 1 1.29 -4.43 33.37
C PRO A 1 1.87 -3.28 34.16
N GLU A 2 2.87 -2.64 33.61
CA GLU A 2 3.73 -1.62 34.22
C GLU A 2 2.98 -0.36 34.68
N THR A 3 1.74 -0.15 34.22
CA THR A 3 0.94 1.05 34.53
C THR A 3 0.04 0.90 35.76
N GLY A 4 -0.09 -0.30 36.34
CA GLY A 4 -1.00 -0.57 37.47
C GLY A 4 -2.51 -0.41 37.15
N LYS A 5 -2.88 -0.21 35.88
CA LYS A 5 -4.27 -0.08 35.41
C LYS A 5 -4.80 -1.41 34.87
N PRO A 6 -6.12 -1.69 34.94
CA PRO A 6 -6.72 -2.86 34.32
C PRO A 6 -6.46 -2.90 32.82
N ALA A 7 -6.24 -4.10 32.28
CA ALA A 7 -6.01 -4.34 30.87
C ALA A 7 -6.56 -5.71 30.47
N PHE A 8 -6.87 -5.92 29.21
CA PHE A 8 -7.03 -7.26 28.66
C PHE A 8 -5.65 -7.89 28.47
N VAL A 9 -5.49 -9.11 28.94
CA VAL A 9 -4.22 -9.84 28.83
C VAL A 9 -4.46 -11.17 28.14
N TYR A 10 -3.61 -11.47 27.15
CA TYR A 10 -3.58 -12.74 26.45
C TYR A 10 -2.11 -13.14 26.23
N TYR A 11 -1.68 -14.19 26.91
CA TYR A 11 -0.27 -14.57 27.01
C TYR A 11 0.60 -13.41 27.54
N ASP A 12 1.59 -12.98 26.78
CA ASP A 12 2.56 -11.92 27.09
C ASP A 12 2.10 -10.52 26.62
N GLN A 13 0.95 -10.45 25.97
CA GLN A 13 0.42 -9.17 25.43
C GLN A 13 -0.66 -8.60 26.34
N ALA A 14 -0.65 -7.29 26.51
CA ALA A 14 -1.63 -6.53 27.28
C ALA A 14 -2.16 -5.34 26.47
N TRP A 15 -3.49 -5.24 26.40
CA TRP A 15 -4.18 -4.15 25.73
C TRP A 15 -4.84 -3.24 26.77
N PRO A 16 -4.56 -1.93 26.75
CA PRO A 16 -5.14 -0.99 27.69
C PRO A 16 -6.64 -0.84 27.44
N LEU A 17 -7.38 -0.57 28.50
CA LEU A 17 -8.79 -0.19 28.40
C LEU A 17 -8.93 1.29 28.04
N ASN A 18 -10.02 1.61 27.35
CA ASN A 18 -10.46 3.00 27.20
C ASN A 18 -10.64 3.66 28.57
N PRO A 19 -10.38 4.96 28.74
CA PRO A 19 -10.49 5.64 30.03
C PRO A 19 -11.85 5.46 30.70
N GLU A 20 -12.93 5.47 29.93
CA GLU A 20 -14.30 5.30 30.40
C GLU A 20 -14.60 3.89 30.91
N SER A 21 -13.79 2.91 30.50
CA SER A 21 -13.95 1.50 30.85
C SER A 21 -13.14 1.07 32.07
N LEU A 22 -12.27 1.92 32.62
CA LEU A 22 -11.35 1.56 33.70
C LEU A 22 -12.08 1.11 34.98
N ALA A 23 -13.12 1.84 35.40
CA ALA A 23 -13.90 1.51 36.60
C ALA A 23 -14.59 0.14 36.49
N THR A 24 -15.14 -0.18 35.33
CA THR A 24 -15.73 -1.48 35.01
C THR A 24 -14.67 -2.58 35.02
N GLY A 25 -13.51 -2.30 34.44
CA GLY A 25 -12.37 -3.21 34.47
C GLY A 25 -11.91 -3.54 35.88
N GLU A 26 -11.79 -2.55 36.78
CA GLU A 26 -11.45 -2.75 38.20
C GLU A 26 -12.48 -3.62 38.94
N GLN A 27 -13.75 -3.41 38.68
CA GLN A 27 -14.82 -4.24 39.27
C GLN A 27 -14.72 -5.70 38.81
N LEU A 28 -14.45 -5.94 37.56
CA LEU A 28 -14.31 -7.29 36.99
C LEU A 28 -13.06 -8.03 37.44
N LEU A 29 -12.02 -7.35 37.91
CA LEU A 29 -10.88 -7.99 38.57
C LEU A 29 -11.25 -8.64 39.91
N THR A 30 -12.25 -8.07 40.62
CA THR A 30 -12.72 -8.56 41.93
C THR A 30 -13.89 -9.51 41.81
N SER A 31 -14.72 -9.35 40.79
CA SER A 31 -15.91 -10.18 40.54
C SER A 31 -16.04 -10.47 39.05
N PRO A 32 -15.28 -11.46 38.53
CA PRO A 32 -15.27 -11.77 37.09
C PRO A 32 -16.62 -12.34 36.65
N ASP A 33 -17.18 -11.75 35.62
CA ASP A 33 -18.37 -12.22 34.91
C ASP A 33 -18.09 -12.28 33.41
N ARG A 34 -18.39 -13.41 32.78
CA ARG A 34 -18.05 -13.65 31.38
C ARG A 34 -18.77 -12.67 30.43
N ASP A 35 -20.04 -12.46 30.62
CA ASP A 35 -20.84 -11.63 29.71
C ASP A 35 -20.47 -10.16 29.88
N ALA A 36 -20.16 -9.74 31.11
CA ALA A 36 -19.63 -8.41 31.38
C ALA A 36 -18.22 -8.20 30.82
N ILE A 37 -17.37 -9.23 30.80
CA ILE A 37 -16.03 -9.17 30.15
C ILE A 37 -16.20 -9.04 28.63
N VAL A 38 -17.13 -9.77 28.01
CA VAL A 38 -17.42 -9.65 26.57
C VAL A 38 -17.94 -8.25 26.26
N ALA A 39 -18.89 -7.74 27.02
CA ALA A 39 -19.42 -6.39 26.85
C ALA A 39 -18.34 -5.32 27.04
N LEU A 40 -17.45 -5.49 28.02
CA LEU A 40 -16.29 -4.61 28.22
C LEU A 40 -15.35 -4.63 27.02
N HIS A 41 -15.08 -5.80 26.43
CA HIS A 41 -14.26 -5.94 25.23
C HIS A 41 -14.91 -5.24 24.01
N GLU A 42 -16.21 -5.39 23.82
CA GLU A 42 -16.95 -4.75 22.72
C GLU A 42 -17.03 -3.22 22.84
N ALA A 43 -16.90 -2.69 24.07
CA ALA A 43 -16.88 -1.26 24.34
C ALA A 43 -15.52 -0.59 24.06
N GLN A 44 -14.47 -1.35 23.71
CA GLN A 44 -13.16 -0.77 23.43
C GLN A 44 -13.08 -0.16 22.03
N SER A 45 -12.16 0.80 21.85
CA SER A 45 -11.78 1.35 20.53
C SER A 45 -10.99 0.38 19.65
N TRP A 46 -10.62 -0.76 20.19
CA TRP A 46 -9.91 -1.85 19.53
C TRP A 46 -10.67 -3.18 19.75
N ARG A 47 -10.40 -4.16 18.91
CA ARG A 47 -11.03 -5.48 18.99
C ARG A 47 -9.97 -6.58 18.85
N LEU A 48 -9.94 -7.52 19.77
CA LEU A 48 -9.21 -8.76 19.61
C LEU A 48 -9.95 -9.68 18.64
N MET A 49 -9.21 -10.24 17.68
CA MET A 49 -9.76 -11.16 16.69
C MET A 49 -8.81 -12.35 16.48
N SER A 50 -9.32 -13.40 15.89
CA SER A 50 -8.45 -14.50 15.44
C SER A 50 -7.46 -13.98 14.39
N TRP A 51 -6.19 -14.37 14.50
CA TRP A 51 -5.17 -14.04 13.50
C TRP A 51 -5.55 -14.53 12.08
N ARG A 52 -6.40 -15.57 11.97
CA ARG A 52 -6.91 -16.09 10.70
C ARG A 52 -7.88 -15.14 10.01
N GLU A 53 -8.47 -14.22 10.72
CA GLU A 53 -9.36 -13.18 10.18
C GLU A 53 -8.60 -11.91 9.76
N ALA A 54 -7.34 -11.79 10.18
CA ALA A 54 -6.52 -10.63 9.90
C ALA A 54 -6.49 -10.24 8.40
N PRO A 55 -6.34 -11.17 7.43
CA PRO A 55 -6.32 -10.80 6.01
C PRO A 55 -7.59 -10.09 5.53
N ARG A 56 -8.72 -10.25 6.24
CA ARG A 56 -10.03 -9.71 5.83
C ARG A 56 -10.53 -8.55 6.68
N GLN A 57 -10.09 -8.44 7.93
CA GLN A 57 -10.74 -7.57 8.92
C GLN A 57 -9.81 -6.56 9.58
N LEU A 58 -8.53 -6.49 9.21
CA LEU A 58 -7.63 -5.48 9.76
C LEU A 58 -8.08 -4.07 9.36
N SER A 59 -8.06 -3.16 10.33
CA SER A 59 -8.49 -1.78 10.18
C SER A 59 -7.32 -0.79 10.00
N TRP A 60 -6.09 -1.30 9.95
CA TRP A 60 -4.90 -0.48 9.74
C TRP A 60 -4.07 -0.97 8.57
N ARG A 61 -3.25 -0.08 8.02
CA ARG A 61 -2.29 -0.41 6.97
C ARG A 61 -1.11 -1.15 7.57
N ARG A 62 -0.85 -2.34 7.05
CA ARG A 62 0.29 -3.18 7.45
C ARG A 62 1.55 -2.81 6.69
N PHE A 63 2.69 -3.16 7.25
CA PHE A 63 3.94 -3.27 6.50
C PHE A 63 4.00 -4.69 5.91
N PHE A 64 3.87 -4.81 4.61
CA PHE A 64 3.64 -6.08 3.92
C PHE A 64 2.45 -6.86 4.54
N GLU A 65 2.71 -8.09 5.00
CA GLU A 65 1.73 -8.96 5.67
C GLU A 65 1.87 -8.95 7.20
N ILE A 66 2.81 -8.17 7.74
CA ILE A 66 3.14 -8.20 9.17
C ILE A 66 2.08 -7.41 9.95
N THR A 67 1.19 -8.14 10.62
CA THR A 67 0.07 -7.55 11.37
C THR A 67 0.50 -6.73 12.60
N GLY A 68 1.71 -6.98 13.13
CA GLY A 68 2.27 -6.23 14.25
C GLY A 68 2.92 -4.89 13.88
N LEU A 69 3.04 -4.58 12.58
CA LEU A 69 3.61 -3.33 12.09
C LEU A 69 2.52 -2.48 11.45
N ILE A 70 2.34 -1.27 11.99
CA ILE A 70 1.28 -0.32 11.61
C ILE A 70 1.91 0.84 10.85
N GLY A 71 1.34 1.20 9.68
CA GLY A 71 1.70 2.43 8.98
C GLY A 71 1.30 3.66 9.81
N VAL A 72 2.26 4.54 10.04
CA VAL A 72 2.05 5.81 10.78
C VAL A 72 1.64 6.90 9.80
N ARG A 73 0.64 7.71 10.17
CA ARG A 73 0.06 8.74 9.31
C ARG A 73 0.92 10.02 9.35
N VAL A 74 2.08 9.97 8.72
CA VAL A 74 3.04 11.09 8.67
C VAL A 74 2.55 12.29 7.83
N GLU A 75 1.45 12.15 7.11
CA GLU A 75 0.76 13.24 6.44
C GLU A 75 0.16 14.26 7.42
N GLU A 76 -0.20 13.81 8.63
CA GLU A 76 -0.65 14.69 9.71
C GLU A 76 0.54 15.46 10.31
N GLN A 77 0.44 16.78 10.36
CA GLN A 77 1.56 17.64 10.79
C GLN A 77 2.11 17.26 12.18
N ALA A 78 1.22 17.04 13.15
CA ALA A 78 1.64 16.68 14.51
C ALA A 78 2.38 15.35 14.58
N VAL A 79 2.00 14.39 13.74
CA VAL A 79 2.67 13.08 13.63
C VAL A 79 4.02 13.23 12.95
N PHE A 80 4.10 14.04 11.88
CA PHE A 80 5.36 14.37 11.23
C PHE A 80 6.34 15.00 12.21
N ASP A 81 5.91 16.03 12.94
CA ASP A 81 6.76 16.78 13.88
C ASP A 81 7.33 15.87 14.97
N ASP A 82 6.52 14.97 15.52
CA ASP A 82 6.98 14.05 16.57
C ASP A 82 7.93 12.99 16.04
N THR A 83 7.57 12.32 14.92
CA THR A 83 8.37 11.23 14.35
C THR A 83 9.69 11.69 13.72
N HIS A 84 9.75 12.93 13.22
CA HIS A 84 10.95 13.48 12.55
C HIS A 84 11.83 14.34 13.47
N ARG A 85 11.38 14.67 14.67
CA ARG A 85 12.07 15.57 15.58
C ARG A 85 13.55 15.22 15.77
N LEU A 86 13.86 14.00 16.20
CA LEU A 86 15.25 13.57 16.42
C LEU A 86 16.06 13.58 15.13
N ILE A 87 15.48 13.10 14.02
CA ILE A 87 16.17 13.04 12.73
C ILE A 87 16.54 14.44 12.24
N LEU A 88 15.62 15.40 12.34
CA LEU A 88 15.86 16.79 11.95
C LEU A 88 16.85 17.49 12.88
N GLU A 89 16.83 17.22 14.18
CA GLU A 89 17.86 17.70 15.13
C GLU A 89 19.26 17.24 14.70
N LEU A 90 19.42 15.98 14.28
CA LEU A 90 20.72 15.45 13.81
C LEU A 90 21.16 16.07 12.49
N VAL A 91 20.24 16.30 11.54
CA VAL A 91 20.53 17.01 10.28
C VAL A 91 20.99 18.44 10.56
N HIS A 92 20.26 19.20 11.38
CA HIS A 92 20.60 20.60 11.71
C HIS A 92 21.90 20.71 12.51
N ALA A 93 22.24 19.70 13.29
CA ALA A 93 23.52 19.64 14.01
C ALA A 93 24.70 19.26 13.09
N GLY A 94 24.47 18.95 11.81
CA GLY A 94 25.50 18.51 10.88
C GLY A 94 26.09 17.12 11.20
N ILE A 95 25.34 16.30 11.93
CA ILE A 95 25.73 14.92 12.28
C ILE A 95 25.30 13.97 11.17
N VAL A 96 24.20 14.31 10.46
CA VAL A 96 23.65 13.56 9.34
C VAL A 96 23.66 14.45 8.11
N ASP A 97 24.30 13.99 7.03
CA ASP A 97 24.44 14.73 5.77
C ASP A 97 23.29 14.48 4.80
N GLY A 98 22.56 13.39 4.96
CA GLY A 98 21.46 13.03 4.06
C GLY A 98 20.48 12.07 4.67
N LEU A 99 19.32 11.96 4.01
CA LEU A 99 18.20 11.13 4.43
C LEU A 99 17.82 10.15 3.32
N ARG A 100 17.54 8.91 3.69
CA ARG A 100 16.90 7.92 2.82
C ARG A 100 15.49 7.67 3.33
N ILE A 101 14.51 7.96 2.51
CA ILE A 101 13.09 7.74 2.84
C ILE A 101 12.67 6.40 2.27
N ASP A 102 12.35 5.49 3.17
CA ASP A 102 11.86 4.17 2.84
C ASP A 102 10.39 4.20 2.46
N HIS A 103 10.00 3.37 1.50
CA HIS A 103 8.62 3.15 1.06
C HIS A 103 7.80 4.44 0.82
N ILE A 104 8.38 5.40 0.10
CA ILE A 104 7.71 6.67 -0.22
C ILE A 104 6.37 6.44 -0.95
N ASP A 105 6.28 5.41 -1.79
CA ASP A 105 5.07 5.01 -2.49
C ASP A 105 3.95 4.53 -1.55
N GLY A 106 4.29 4.28 -0.29
CA GLY A 106 3.36 3.95 0.76
C GLY A 106 2.49 5.10 1.24
N LEU A 107 2.86 6.33 1.01
CA LEU A 107 2.14 7.52 1.49
C LEU A 107 0.95 7.86 0.59
N ALA A 108 -0.09 8.48 1.17
CA ALA A 108 -1.23 8.98 0.41
C ALA A 108 -0.81 10.14 -0.50
N ASP A 109 -0.02 11.09 0.04
CA ASP A 109 0.54 12.25 -0.65
C ASP A 109 2.08 12.29 -0.53
N PRO A 110 2.81 11.55 -1.40
CA PRO A 110 4.27 11.55 -1.38
C PRO A 110 4.89 12.92 -1.65
N LEU A 111 4.33 13.69 -2.58
CA LEU A 111 4.84 15.01 -2.93
C LEU A 111 4.72 15.99 -1.75
N GLY A 112 3.55 16.07 -1.14
CA GLY A 112 3.33 16.95 0.03
C GLY A 112 4.24 16.57 1.21
N TYR A 113 4.45 15.27 1.45
CA TYR A 113 5.42 14.81 2.45
C TYR A 113 6.85 15.26 2.11
N LEU A 114 7.30 15.07 0.87
CA LEU A 114 8.65 15.44 0.45
C LEU A 114 8.89 16.94 0.47
N GLN A 115 7.91 17.75 0.11
CA GLN A 115 7.97 19.21 0.21
C GLN A 115 8.12 19.64 1.66
N ARG A 116 7.35 19.05 2.58
CA ARG A 116 7.46 19.30 4.02
C ARG A 116 8.82 18.90 4.57
N LEU A 117 9.29 17.70 4.20
CA LEU A 117 10.60 17.21 4.61
C LEU A 117 11.74 18.11 4.09
N ARG A 118 11.68 18.51 2.83
CA ARG A 118 12.67 19.43 2.23
C ARG A 118 12.68 20.76 2.94
N GLN A 119 11.51 21.32 3.25
CA GLN A 119 11.39 22.56 4.00
C GLN A 119 11.99 22.43 5.40
N ALA A 120 11.74 21.32 6.09
CA ALA A 120 12.23 21.07 7.44
C ALA A 120 13.74 20.77 7.48
N ALA A 121 14.25 19.95 6.55
CA ALA A 121 15.66 19.54 6.52
C ALA A 121 16.60 20.60 5.91
N GLY A 122 16.04 21.55 5.16
CA GLY A 122 16.81 22.58 4.45
C GLY A 122 17.17 22.18 3.00
N PRO A 123 17.57 23.20 2.18
CA PRO A 123 17.82 23.01 0.74
C PRO A 123 19.01 22.11 0.44
N GLU A 124 20.03 22.11 1.28
CA GLU A 124 21.29 21.39 1.07
C GLU A 124 21.26 19.92 1.52
N CYS A 125 20.26 19.50 2.28
CA CYS A 125 20.15 18.11 2.73
C CYS A 125 20.02 17.16 1.55
N TYR A 126 20.86 16.13 1.48
CA TYR A 126 20.78 15.10 0.45
C TYR A 126 19.63 14.14 0.76
N ILE A 127 18.58 14.13 -0.05
CA ILE A 127 17.41 13.28 0.17
C ILE A 127 17.27 12.29 -0.97
N THR A 128 17.27 11.00 -0.65
CA THR A 128 16.91 9.94 -1.58
C THR A 128 15.64 9.23 -1.13
N VAL A 129 14.90 8.69 -2.08
CA VAL A 129 13.68 7.93 -1.81
C VAL A 129 13.82 6.48 -2.27
N GLU A 130 13.27 5.56 -1.49
CA GLU A 130 13.09 4.20 -1.97
C GLU A 130 11.89 4.18 -2.91
N LYS A 131 12.22 4.24 -4.19
CA LYS A 131 11.30 4.03 -5.29
C LYS A 131 11.96 3.11 -6.29
N ILE A 132 11.30 1.98 -6.54
CA ILE A 132 11.76 1.00 -7.52
C ILE A 132 11.07 1.34 -8.84
N LEU A 133 11.82 2.00 -9.73
CA LEU A 133 11.31 2.39 -11.03
C LEU A 133 11.14 1.17 -11.94
N ALA A 134 9.97 1.02 -12.52
CA ALA A 134 9.73 0.04 -13.57
C ALA A 134 10.43 0.47 -14.88
N LYS A 135 10.59 -0.46 -15.82
CA LYS A 135 11.22 -0.15 -17.11
C LYS A 135 10.48 0.98 -17.84
N GLY A 136 11.17 2.09 -18.05
CA GLY A 136 10.64 3.30 -18.69
C GLY A 136 9.84 4.23 -17.75
N GLU A 137 9.69 3.89 -16.48
CA GLU A 137 9.17 4.79 -15.46
C GLU A 137 10.24 5.81 -15.05
N GLN A 138 9.83 7.03 -14.73
CA GLN A 138 10.71 8.09 -14.26
C GLN A 138 10.26 8.60 -12.91
N LEU A 139 11.21 9.08 -12.12
CA LEU A 139 10.91 9.79 -10.88
C LEU A 139 10.18 11.10 -11.24
N PRO A 140 9.06 11.45 -10.56
CA PRO A 140 8.38 12.71 -10.83
C PRO A 140 9.33 13.90 -10.70
N ALA A 141 9.36 14.77 -11.71
CA ALA A 141 10.33 15.86 -11.83
C ALA A 141 10.14 16.96 -10.78
N ASP A 142 8.95 17.05 -10.19
CA ASP A 142 8.58 18.01 -9.15
C ASP A 142 8.90 17.52 -7.72
N TRP A 143 9.40 16.30 -7.58
CA TRP A 143 9.82 15.81 -6.26
C TRP A 143 11.13 16.47 -5.83
N PRO A 144 11.16 17.16 -4.66
CA PRO A 144 12.33 17.90 -4.18
C PRO A 144 13.37 16.97 -3.55
N VAL A 145 13.83 15.97 -4.29
CA VAL A 145 14.78 14.94 -3.86
C VAL A 145 16.00 14.89 -4.76
N SER A 146 17.07 14.25 -4.28
CA SER A 146 18.32 14.08 -5.03
C SER A 146 18.27 12.87 -5.99
N GLY A 147 17.35 11.94 -5.76
CA GLY A 147 17.17 10.74 -6.57
C GLY A 147 16.57 9.58 -5.79
N THR A 148 16.72 8.39 -6.35
CA THR A 148 16.25 7.12 -5.77
C THR A 148 17.38 6.42 -4.99
N THR A 149 17.04 5.25 -4.39
CA THR A 149 18.03 4.36 -3.75
C THR A 149 18.83 3.51 -4.75
N GLY A 150 18.64 3.69 -6.07
CA GLY A 150 19.51 3.13 -7.12
C GLY A 150 19.15 1.72 -7.59
N TYR A 151 17.92 1.27 -7.49
CA TYR A 151 17.50 -0.01 -8.08
C TYR A 151 17.67 -0.03 -9.60
N GLU A 152 17.46 1.10 -10.28
CA GLU A 152 17.74 1.28 -11.71
C GLU A 152 19.21 1.15 -12.04
N PHE A 153 20.13 1.52 -11.13
CA PHE A 153 21.56 1.27 -11.29
C PHE A 153 21.87 -0.23 -11.28
N ILE A 154 21.24 -0.99 -10.37
CA ILE A 154 21.40 -2.45 -10.32
C ILE A 154 20.91 -3.09 -11.62
N ALA A 155 19.77 -2.63 -12.16
CA ALA A 155 19.25 -3.10 -13.43
C ALA A 155 20.21 -2.80 -14.60
N SER A 156 20.70 -1.57 -14.67
CA SER A 156 21.67 -1.16 -15.70
C SER A 156 23.00 -1.92 -15.59
N LEU A 157 23.49 -2.18 -14.38
CA LEU A 157 24.67 -2.99 -14.16
C LEU A 157 24.48 -4.44 -14.63
N ALA A 158 23.32 -5.02 -14.35
CA ALA A 158 23.00 -6.36 -14.83
C ALA A 158 22.94 -6.41 -16.38
N GLU A 159 22.35 -5.40 -17.02
CA GLU A 159 22.33 -5.29 -18.49
C GLU A 159 23.74 -5.23 -19.09
N VAL A 160 24.67 -4.49 -18.48
CA VAL A 160 26.08 -4.42 -18.95
C VAL A 160 26.82 -5.76 -18.84
N LEU A 161 26.43 -6.58 -17.83
CA LEU A 161 27.11 -7.87 -17.59
C LEU A 161 26.49 -9.04 -18.38
N VAL A 162 25.41 -8.82 -19.11
CA VAL A 162 24.72 -9.84 -19.91
C VAL A 162 25.01 -9.60 -21.40
N ASP A 163 25.46 -10.64 -22.09
CA ASP A 163 25.62 -10.61 -23.55
C ASP A 163 24.30 -11.00 -24.21
N ASP A 164 23.60 -10.01 -24.76
CA ASP A 164 22.30 -10.17 -25.42
C ASP A 164 22.35 -11.14 -26.61
N ASN A 165 23.52 -11.34 -27.24
CA ASN A 165 23.66 -12.27 -28.36
C ASN A 165 23.50 -13.75 -27.93
N ASN A 166 23.66 -14.04 -26.66
CA ASN A 166 23.58 -15.38 -26.08
C ASN A 166 22.32 -15.65 -25.26
N LEU A 167 21.36 -14.71 -25.23
CA LEU A 167 20.14 -14.84 -24.45
C LEU A 167 19.32 -16.08 -24.84
N ASP A 168 19.23 -16.41 -26.13
CA ASP A 168 18.48 -17.58 -26.61
C ASP A 168 19.07 -18.89 -26.07
N GLN A 169 20.41 -19.00 -26.00
CA GLN A 169 21.08 -20.18 -25.44
C GLN A 169 20.82 -20.28 -23.93
N LEU A 170 20.89 -19.15 -23.21
CA LEU A 170 20.61 -19.11 -21.79
C LEU A 170 19.14 -19.47 -21.50
N GLN A 171 18.22 -18.99 -22.35
CA GLN A 171 16.79 -19.34 -22.25
C GLN A 171 16.59 -20.85 -22.49
N GLN A 172 17.26 -21.44 -23.47
CA GLN A 172 17.17 -22.88 -23.71
C GLN A 172 17.63 -23.69 -22.50
N VAL A 173 18.79 -23.37 -21.92
CA VAL A 173 19.30 -24.05 -20.72
C VAL A 173 18.33 -23.90 -19.54
N HIS A 174 17.73 -22.71 -19.37
CA HIS A 174 16.74 -22.45 -18.34
C HIS A 174 15.48 -23.32 -18.55
N ASP A 175 14.96 -23.38 -19.76
CA ASP A 175 13.77 -24.15 -20.10
C ASP A 175 14.00 -25.66 -19.95
N GLU A 176 15.17 -26.15 -20.35
CA GLU A 176 15.59 -27.54 -20.11
C GLU A 176 15.65 -27.87 -18.62
N ALA A 177 16.22 -26.97 -17.79
CA ALA A 177 16.31 -27.16 -16.35
C ALA A 177 14.93 -27.18 -15.64
N LEU A 178 13.95 -26.44 -16.17
CA LEU A 178 12.59 -26.38 -15.64
C LEU A 178 11.65 -27.43 -16.26
N GLY A 179 12.12 -28.19 -17.26
CA GLY A 179 11.31 -29.20 -17.96
C GLY A 179 10.31 -28.62 -18.97
N GLY A 180 10.47 -27.37 -19.37
CA GLY A 180 9.64 -26.69 -20.38
C GLY A 180 9.76 -25.18 -20.36
N ALA A 181 9.30 -24.53 -21.43
CA ALA A 181 9.28 -23.07 -21.54
C ALA A 181 8.31 -22.45 -20.53
N VAL A 182 8.76 -21.38 -19.87
CA VAL A 182 7.95 -20.61 -18.90
C VAL A 182 7.51 -19.30 -19.52
N ASP A 183 6.21 -19.08 -19.63
CA ASP A 183 5.65 -17.77 -19.94
C ASP A 183 5.77 -16.85 -18.71
N ARG A 184 6.77 -15.96 -18.74
CA ARG A 184 7.03 -15.02 -17.65
C ARG A 184 5.89 -14.04 -17.41
N HIS A 185 5.16 -13.65 -18.45
CA HIS A 185 4.02 -12.74 -18.31
C HIS A 185 2.87 -13.42 -17.60
N GLN A 186 2.61 -14.69 -17.96
CA GLN A 186 1.60 -15.49 -17.30
C GLN A 186 2.00 -15.76 -15.83
N ALA A 187 3.24 -16.17 -15.57
CA ALA A 187 3.74 -16.41 -14.20
C ALA A 187 3.65 -15.16 -13.31
N LEU A 188 4.03 -13.99 -13.84
CA LEU A 188 3.88 -12.70 -13.12
C LEU A 188 2.41 -12.40 -12.81
N ARG A 189 1.52 -12.64 -13.78
CA ARG A 189 0.09 -12.42 -13.59
C ARG A 189 -0.49 -13.35 -12.51
N GLU A 190 -0.13 -14.63 -12.54
CA GLU A 190 -0.56 -15.61 -11.54
C GLU A 190 -0.07 -15.21 -10.13
N ALA A 191 1.20 -14.77 -10.01
CA ALA A 191 1.75 -14.29 -8.76
C ALA A 191 1.00 -13.04 -8.24
N LYS A 192 0.73 -12.06 -9.10
CA LYS A 192 -0.10 -10.91 -8.75
C LYS A 192 -1.52 -11.31 -8.32
N GLY A 193 -2.12 -12.28 -9.04
CA GLY A 193 -3.43 -12.83 -8.70
C GLY A 193 -3.43 -13.47 -7.32
N LEU A 194 -2.43 -14.29 -7.01
CA LEU A 194 -2.27 -14.90 -5.69
C LEU A 194 -2.18 -13.85 -4.58
N MET A 195 -1.42 -12.78 -4.78
CA MET A 195 -1.31 -11.68 -3.83
C MET A 195 -2.65 -10.97 -3.63
N ALA A 196 -3.35 -10.60 -4.70
CA ALA A 196 -4.65 -9.92 -4.62
C ALA A 196 -5.73 -10.80 -3.97
N ASP A 197 -5.78 -12.08 -4.32
CA ASP A 197 -6.86 -13.00 -3.93
C ASP A 197 -6.67 -13.59 -2.52
N ARG A 198 -5.44 -13.57 -1.97
CA ARG A 198 -5.11 -14.20 -0.68
C ARG A 198 -4.46 -13.25 0.31
N ASN A 199 -3.26 -12.75 -0.02
CA ASN A 199 -2.43 -12.02 0.93
C ASN A 199 -3.00 -10.63 1.24
N PHE A 200 -3.60 -9.98 0.23
CA PHE A 200 -4.22 -8.65 0.32
C PHE A 200 -5.73 -8.68 0.07
N GLU A 201 -6.40 -9.78 0.40
CA GLU A 201 -7.86 -9.90 0.24
C GLU A 201 -8.62 -8.81 1.00
N GLY A 202 -8.14 -8.41 2.19
CA GLY A 202 -8.76 -7.35 3.02
C GLY A 202 -8.66 -5.98 2.36
N GLU A 203 -7.48 -5.64 1.87
CA GLU A 203 -7.20 -4.40 1.15
C GLU A 203 -7.99 -4.36 -0.16
N PHE A 204 -8.01 -5.44 -0.91
CA PHE A 204 -8.80 -5.57 -2.13
C PHE A 204 -10.30 -5.43 -1.86
N THR A 205 -10.83 -6.07 -0.81
CA THR A 205 -12.22 -5.96 -0.39
C THR A 205 -12.57 -4.53 0.01
N THR A 206 -11.65 -3.82 0.67
CA THR A 206 -11.84 -2.41 1.02
C THR A 206 -11.92 -1.53 -0.22
N LEU A 207 -11.04 -1.72 -1.20
CA LEU A 207 -11.09 -1.01 -2.48
C LEU A 207 -12.39 -1.29 -3.24
N LEU A 208 -12.83 -2.55 -3.27
CA LEU A 208 -14.09 -2.94 -3.91
C LEU A 208 -15.28 -2.25 -3.23
N ARG A 209 -15.32 -2.24 -1.89
CA ARG A 209 -16.39 -1.55 -1.13
C ARG A 209 -16.42 -0.06 -1.47
N LEU A 210 -15.27 0.60 -1.50
CA LEU A 210 -15.18 2.01 -1.90
C LEU A 210 -15.66 2.23 -3.34
N ALA A 211 -15.29 1.35 -4.27
CA ALA A 211 -15.75 1.44 -5.66
C ALA A 211 -17.28 1.28 -5.76
N ILE A 212 -17.87 0.35 -5.01
CA ILE A 212 -19.33 0.18 -4.95
C ILE A 212 -20.01 1.42 -4.38
N GLU A 213 -19.52 1.96 -3.26
CA GLU A 213 -20.07 3.16 -2.62
C GLU A 213 -20.00 4.37 -3.57
N LEU A 214 -18.88 4.57 -4.28
CA LEU A 214 -18.71 5.66 -5.24
C LEU A 214 -19.60 5.48 -6.47
N ALA A 215 -19.74 4.25 -6.99
CA ALA A 215 -20.66 3.95 -8.08
C ALA A 215 -22.10 4.29 -7.69
N GLN A 216 -22.54 3.89 -6.50
CA GLN A 216 -23.88 4.19 -5.99
C GLN A 216 -24.11 5.69 -5.83
N ARG A 217 -23.16 6.43 -5.24
CA ARG A 217 -23.24 7.90 -5.08
C ARG A 217 -23.38 8.63 -6.42
N ASN A 218 -22.75 8.10 -7.46
CA ASN A 218 -22.80 8.65 -8.81
C ASN A 218 -23.91 8.04 -9.68
N SER A 219 -24.87 7.29 -9.07
CA SER A 219 -25.98 6.63 -9.77
C SER A 219 -25.54 5.74 -10.93
N MET A 220 -24.38 5.07 -10.78
CA MET A 220 -23.85 4.12 -11.75
C MET A 220 -24.27 2.71 -11.33
N GLU A 221 -25.25 2.15 -12.01
CA GLU A 221 -25.71 0.78 -11.76
C GLU A 221 -24.75 -0.22 -12.39
N VAL A 222 -24.21 -1.13 -11.54
CA VAL A 222 -23.31 -2.22 -11.94
C VAL A 222 -23.31 -3.31 -10.89
N GLU A 223 -23.23 -4.54 -11.32
CA GLU A 223 -23.16 -5.70 -10.44
C GLU A 223 -21.83 -5.77 -9.66
N SER A 224 -21.90 -6.09 -8.37
CA SER A 224 -20.71 -6.14 -7.49
C SER A 224 -19.65 -7.12 -7.98
N GLU A 225 -20.04 -8.29 -8.49
CA GLU A 225 -19.09 -9.26 -9.02
C GLU A 225 -18.45 -8.80 -10.33
N ALA A 226 -19.17 -8.08 -11.17
CA ALA A 226 -18.60 -7.45 -12.36
C ALA A 226 -17.57 -6.38 -11.99
N LEU A 227 -17.86 -5.54 -10.99
CA LEU A 227 -16.89 -4.57 -10.45
C LEU A 227 -15.67 -5.26 -9.84
N ARG A 228 -15.88 -6.34 -9.09
CA ARG A 228 -14.78 -7.12 -8.50
C ARG A 228 -13.85 -7.65 -9.60
N HIS A 229 -14.42 -8.23 -10.65
CA HIS A 229 -13.64 -8.73 -11.77
C HIS A 229 -12.89 -7.62 -12.50
N ALA A 230 -13.55 -6.49 -12.79
CA ALA A 230 -12.93 -5.36 -13.47
C ALA A 230 -11.77 -4.75 -12.64
N LEU A 231 -11.96 -4.53 -11.37
CA LEU A 231 -10.92 -4.02 -10.45
C LEU A 231 -9.73 -4.98 -10.39
N ARG A 232 -10.00 -6.28 -10.26
CA ARG A 232 -8.95 -7.31 -10.23
C ARG A 232 -8.13 -7.32 -11.52
N GLU A 233 -8.77 -7.37 -12.68
CA GLU A 233 -8.10 -7.38 -13.97
C GLU A 233 -7.25 -6.12 -14.19
N LEU A 234 -7.75 -4.96 -13.76
CA LEU A 234 -7.02 -3.71 -13.83
C LEU A 234 -5.75 -3.77 -12.97
N LEU A 235 -5.84 -4.21 -11.71
CA LEU A 235 -4.69 -4.37 -10.80
C LEU A 235 -3.63 -5.33 -11.37
N LEU A 236 -4.06 -6.47 -11.94
CA LEU A 236 -3.13 -7.45 -12.53
C LEU A 236 -2.42 -6.91 -13.78
N ALA A 237 -3.06 -6.02 -14.54
CA ALA A 237 -2.50 -5.43 -15.76
C ALA A 237 -1.61 -4.21 -15.50
N PHE A 238 -1.65 -3.60 -14.31
CA PHE A 238 -0.86 -2.43 -13.96
C PHE A 238 0.64 -2.74 -14.01
N PRO A 239 1.44 -1.97 -14.77
CA PRO A 239 2.88 -2.25 -14.95
C PRO A 239 3.78 -1.56 -13.92
N VAL A 240 3.26 -0.57 -13.18
CA VAL A 240 3.98 0.20 -12.15
C VAL A 240 3.35 -0.03 -10.78
N TYR A 241 4.06 0.35 -9.72
CA TYR A 241 3.57 0.18 -8.35
C TYR A 241 2.31 1.02 -8.08
N ARG A 242 2.31 2.29 -8.48
CA ARG A 242 1.16 3.20 -8.33
C ARG A 242 1.20 4.36 -9.32
N THR A 243 0.09 5.08 -9.41
CA THR A 243 -0.03 6.43 -9.96
C THR A 243 -0.12 7.46 -8.83
N TYR A 244 0.03 8.74 -9.15
CA TYR A 244 0.05 9.84 -8.16
C TYR A 244 -1.12 10.80 -8.35
N GLY A 245 -2.30 10.25 -8.61
CA GLY A 245 -3.52 11.06 -8.65
C GLY A 245 -3.79 11.79 -7.34
N THR A 246 -4.28 13.01 -7.44
CA THR A 246 -4.66 13.88 -6.31
C THR A 246 -6.12 14.30 -6.43
N ALA A 247 -6.61 15.11 -5.49
CA ALA A 247 -7.93 15.71 -5.58
C ALA A 247 -8.12 16.61 -6.83
N GLU A 248 -7.01 17.12 -7.42
CA GLU A 248 -7.01 17.86 -8.68
C GLU A 248 -7.10 16.95 -9.91
N GLY A 249 -6.96 15.64 -9.73
CA GLY A 249 -7.02 14.60 -10.76
C GLY A 249 -5.69 13.90 -10.99
N MET A 250 -5.63 13.13 -12.08
CA MET A 250 -4.43 12.42 -12.55
C MET A 250 -3.60 13.27 -13.50
N SER A 251 -2.27 13.05 -13.52
CA SER A 251 -1.39 13.65 -14.53
C SER A 251 -1.69 13.12 -15.93
N ALA A 252 -1.23 13.81 -16.96
CA ALA A 252 -1.39 13.37 -18.35
C ALA A 252 -0.67 12.03 -18.61
N GLU A 253 0.47 11.83 -17.94
CA GLU A 253 1.26 10.60 -17.97
C GLU A 253 0.49 9.45 -17.33
N ASP A 254 -0.12 9.67 -16.17
CA ASP A 254 -0.92 8.67 -15.46
C ASP A 254 -2.19 8.30 -16.26
N ILE A 255 -2.85 9.26 -16.88
CA ILE A 255 -3.99 9.00 -17.78
C ILE A 255 -3.54 8.16 -18.98
N THR A 256 -2.41 8.49 -19.58
CA THR A 256 -1.84 7.72 -20.69
C THR A 256 -1.51 6.30 -20.28
N LEU A 257 -0.96 6.11 -19.09
CA LEU A 257 -0.67 4.81 -18.50
C LEU A 257 -1.97 4.02 -18.29
N LEU A 258 -2.97 4.63 -17.65
CA LEU A 258 -4.27 4.00 -17.40
C LEU A 258 -4.93 3.53 -18.70
N ASN A 259 -4.93 4.35 -19.74
CA ASN A 259 -5.49 3.97 -21.05
C ASN A 259 -4.78 2.73 -21.62
N ARG A 260 -3.44 2.67 -21.55
CA ARG A 260 -2.69 1.47 -21.98
C ARG A 260 -3.02 0.23 -21.16
N VAL A 261 -3.28 0.39 -19.85
CA VAL A 261 -3.71 -0.71 -18.99
C VAL A 261 -5.09 -1.19 -19.39
N VAL A 262 -6.02 -0.28 -19.65
CA VAL A 262 -7.39 -0.58 -20.12
C VAL A 262 -7.35 -1.34 -21.46
N ASP A 263 -6.53 -0.90 -22.41
CA ASP A 263 -6.36 -1.59 -23.69
C ASP A 263 -5.88 -3.03 -23.51
N ARG A 264 -4.91 -3.24 -22.60
CA ARG A 264 -4.42 -4.61 -22.26
C ARG A 264 -5.50 -5.48 -21.62
N VAL A 265 -6.33 -4.91 -20.75
CA VAL A 265 -7.45 -5.62 -20.12
C VAL A 265 -8.48 -6.01 -21.18
N ASN A 266 -8.84 -5.09 -22.09
CA ASN A 266 -9.81 -5.33 -23.15
C ASN A 266 -9.34 -6.35 -24.21
N ALA A 267 -8.03 -6.46 -24.42
CA ALA A 267 -7.46 -7.44 -25.37
C ALA A 267 -7.46 -8.89 -24.86
N ARG A 268 -7.89 -9.16 -23.63
CA ARG A 268 -7.89 -10.50 -23.06
C ARG A 268 -9.14 -11.28 -23.44
N GLU A 269 -9.01 -12.60 -23.53
CA GLU A 269 -10.15 -13.50 -23.74
C GLU A 269 -11.17 -13.41 -22.59
N ASN A 270 -10.68 -13.43 -21.33
CA ASN A 270 -11.49 -13.30 -20.13
C ASN A 270 -11.54 -11.83 -19.67
N ARG A 271 -11.91 -10.93 -20.60
CA ARG A 271 -12.08 -9.49 -20.28
C ARG A 271 -13.28 -9.28 -19.35
N PRO A 272 -13.20 -8.29 -18.46
CA PRO A 272 -14.32 -7.95 -17.59
C PRO A 272 -15.48 -7.34 -18.38
N ASP A 273 -16.63 -7.25 -17.73
CA ASP A 273 -17.77 -6.51 -18.25
C ASP A 273 -17.36 -5.07 -18.62
N PRO A 274 -17.62 -4.59 -19.85
CA PRO A 274 -17.21 -3.27 -20.29
C PRO A 274 -17.81 -2.15 -19.41
N ARG A 275 -19.05 -2.30 -18.95
CA ARG A 275 -19.71 -1.31 -18.09
C ARG A 275 -19.04 -1.22 -16.74
N ALA A 276 -18.66 -2.36 -16.15
CA ALA A 276 -17.93 -2.40 -14.89
C ALA A 276 -16.55 -1.74 -15.02
N LEU A 277 -15.86 -1.97 -16.11
CA LEU A 277 -14.57 -1.34 -16.38
C LEU A 277 -14.71 0.18 -16.57
N GLU A 278 -15.72 0.64 -17.33
CA GLU A 278 -16.04 2.07 -17.47
C GLU A 278 -16.30 2.74 -16.12
N VAL A 279 -17.05 2.08 -15.23
CA VAL A 279 -17.34 2.60 -13.88
C VAL A 279 -16.04 2.76 -13.07
N ILE A 280 -15.15 1.75 -13.07
CA ILE A 280 -13.86 1.85 -12.36
C ILE A 280 -13.01 3.00 -12.94
N ILE A 281 -12.95 3.12 -14.27
CA ILE A 281 -12.18 4.19 -14.92
C ILE A 281 -12.77 5.56 -14.54
N ALA A 282 -14.08 5.72 -14.57
CA ALA A 282 -14.75 6.95 -14.19
C ALA A 282 -14.42 7.34 -12.74
N ILE A 283 -14.46 6.39 -11.80
CA ILE A 283 -14.08 6.60 -10.40
C ILE A 283 -12.63 7.05 -10.27
N LEU A 284 -11.70 6.40 -10.99
CA LEU A 284 -10.26 6.71 -10.91
C LEU A 284 -9.90 8.06 -11.55
N THR A 285 -10.70 8.54 -12.50
CA THR A 285 -10.42 9.78 -13.26
C THR A 285 -11.29 10.96 -12.81
N ASP A 286 -12.32 10.73 -12.00
CA ASP A 286 -13.22 11.79 -11.53
C ASP A 286 -12.58 12.62 -10.42
N ARG A 287 -12.41 13.93 -10.69
CA ARG A 287 -11.89 14.91 -9.74
C ARG A 287 -12.77 15.13 -8.51
N LYS A 288 -13.98 14.59 -8.48
CA LYS A 288 -14.96 14.74 -7.38
C LYS A 288 -15.05 13.49 -6.50
N SER A 289 -14.37 12.43 -6.88
CA SER A 289 -14.46 11.11 -6.20
C SER A 289 -13.39 10.89 -5.11
N VAL A 290 -12.52 11.88 -4.90
CA VAL A 290 -11.45 11.84 -3.88
C VAL A 290 -11.85 12.61 -2.64
#